data_f3fc4cc5ade54d6ef745f040404685fe
#
_entry.id   f3fc4cc5ade54d6ef745f040404685fe
#
_cell.length_a   1.000
_cell.length_b   1.000
_cell.length_c   1.000
_cell.angle_alpha   90.00
_cell.angle_beta   90.00
_cell.angle_gamma   90.00
#
_symmetry.space_group_name_H-M   'P 1'
#
loop_
_entity.id
_entity.type
_entity.pdbx_description
1 polymer ?
#
loop_
_entity_poly.entity_id
_entity_poly.type
_entity_poly.pdbx_seq_one_letter_code
_entity_poly.pdbx_strand_id
1 'polypeptide(L)'
;MVMQARVRSTTVYPSKIEPWDACMTGRAGRAPGYDPLAFAIEECHKRNMELHAWVVCFPICKLPAAKQLGNAALPKKRPELCQLCDDQWMMDPGVPGTAEYIASICKEIVENYDVDGISLDYIRYPESSIPFNDNKTYQKYGKGKSRNQWRSENVTRTVRAIHDAVRSVKPWVKLSCSPVGKYCDLPLHSSKGWNARDAVHQDCVAWLDEGLMDMLMPMMYFTGDHFYPFAVDWQQRANEKPIVPGLGIYFLNKNEKNWNLDVITREMNFLRWLGMGQAYFRTRFLLNNEKGLYDYCKDHFYSRSARIPPMTWVSNKLPATPRLQSTQNKWDIRLSWDAQPDAVHYNVYRSDVLSENLDSAQIVAENLKTIEFVYAPALPDKLRGCFAVTAVDRYGNESKPALVNTLRKNIESNKRQDMAEVDGVMDVGNVDAEELVILDMAGRAVLRHPNADRLYLYGIARGCYELRAIDSQHRTHPLKLFWKK
;
A
#
# COMPACT_ATOMS: atom_id res chain seq x y z
N MET A 1 -6.94 2.06 -1.73
CA MET A 1 -8.37 1.65 -1.79
C MET A 1 -8.74 1.32 -3.23
N VAL A 2 -9.61 0.31 -3.48
CA VAL A 2 -10.15 0.01 -4.82
C VAL A 2 -11.62 0.37 -4.82
N MET A 3 -12.00 1.39 -5.59
CA MET A 3 -13.38 1.93 -5.65
C MET A 3 -13.99 1.72 -7.03
N GLN A 4 -15.18 1.16 -7.10
CA GLN A 4 -15.87 0.93 -8.36
C GLN A 4 -16.23 2.27 -9.02
N ALA A 5 -15.54 2.59 -10.11
CA ALA A 5 -15.77 3.81 -10.91
C ALA A 5 -16.69 3.53 -12.10
N ARG A 6 -16.52 2.39 -12.78
CA ARG A 6 -17.40 1.91 -13.83
C ARG A 6 -18.17 0.66 -13.41
N VAL A 7 -19.50 0.76 -13.44
CA VAL A 7 -20.44 -0.29 -13.02
C VAL A 7 -21.26 -0.76 -14.19
N ARG A 8 -20.73 -1.71 -15.00
CA ARG A 8 -21.49 -2.37 -16.08
C ARG A 8 -22.09 -1.37 -17.10
N SER A 9 -21.25 -0.59 -17.77
CA SER A 9 -21.60 0.47 -18.72
C SER A 9 -22.35 1.68 -18.14
N THR A 10 -22.14 1.91 -16.86
CA THR A 10 -22.55 3.11 -16.12
C THR A 10 -21.40 3.54 -15.21
N THR A 11 -21.37 4.79 -14.79
CA THR A 11 -20.27 5.35 -13.99
C THR A 11 -20.75 5.97 -12.69
N VAL A 12 -19.85 6.11 -11.72
CA VAL A 12 -20.09 6.87 -10.48
C VAL A 12 -19.31 8.19 -10.48
N TYR A 13 -18.96 8.67 -11.66
CA TYR A 13 -18.32 9.96 -11.90
C TYR A 13 -18.95 10.63 -13.14
N PRO A 14 -18.84 11.97 -13.35
CA PRO A 14 -19.37 12.64 -14.52
C PRO A 14 -18.57 12.23 -15.79
N SER A 15 -19.06 11.20 -16.47
CA SER A 15 -18.48 10.71 -17.72
C SER A 15 -19.16 11.34 -18.94
N LYS A 16 -18.36 11.62 -19.97
CA LYS A 16 -18.87 12.04 -21.29
C LYS A 16 -19.26 10.84 -22.17
N ILE A 17 -18.87 9.63 -21.77
CA ILE A 17 -19.02 8.39 -22.57
C ILE A 17 -20.21 7.58 -22.07
N GLU A 18 -20.31 7.33 -20.77
CA GLU A 18 -21.33 6.47 -20.16
C GLU A 18 -22.21 7.23 -19.16
N PRO A 19 -23.48 6.82 -18.97
CA PRO A 19 -24.41 7.47 -18.06
C PRO A 19 -24.10 7.14 -16.60
N TRP A 20 -24.64 7.95 -15.68
CA TRP A 20 -24.57 7.72 -14.23
C TRP A 20 -25.23 6.40 -13.84
N ASP A 21 -24.61 5.72 -12.88
CA ASP A 21 -25.16 4.51 -12.26
C ASP A 21 -26.31 4.82 -11.30
N ALA A 22 -27.27 3.91 -11.20
CA ALA A 22 -28.42 4.04 -10.30
C ALA A 22 -28.05 3.99 -8.81
N CYS A 23 -26.90 3.40 -8.43
CA CYS A 23 -26.48 3.22 -7.04
C CYS A 23 -26.33 4.56 -6.28
N MET A 24 -26.06 5.65 -7.00
CA MET A 24 -25.87 6.97 -6.41
C MET A 24 -27.20 7.71 -6.07
N THR A 25 -28.23 7.49 -6.88
CA THR A 25 -29.48 8.28 -6.78
C THR A 25 -30.75 7.44 -6.76
N GLY A 26 -30.61 6.11 -6.87
CA GLY A 26 -31.73 5.19 -7.09
C GLY A 26 -32.26 5.20 -8.53
N ARG A 27 -31.74 6.08 -9.41
CA ARG A 27 -32.20 6.20 -10.81
C ARG A 27 -31.01 6.30 -11.77
N ALA A 28 -30.94 5.40 -12.73
CA ALA A 28 -29.90 5.40 -13.74
C ALA A 28 -29.94 6.66 -14.62
N GLY A 29 -28.78 7.19 -14.98
CA GLY A 29 -28.64 8.42 -15.76
C GLY A 29 -28.80 9.72 -14.99
N ARG A 30 -29.14 9.67 -13.70
CA ARG A 30 -29.29 10.87 -12.85
C ARG A 30 -28.01 11.17 -12.05
N ALA A 31 -27.48 12.38 -12.24
CA ALA A 31 -26.32 12.86 -11.47
C ALA A 31 -26.67 13.08 -9.98
N PRO A 32 -25.77 12.75 -9.03
CA PRO A 32 -25.98 12.92 -7.58
C PRO A 32 -25.77 14.36 -7.09
N GLY A 33 -25.34 15.30 -7.93
CA GLY A 33 -25.07 16.69 -7.54
C GLY A 33 -23.65 16.94 -7.00
N TYR A 34 -22.79 15.92 -6.94
CA TYR A 34 -21.37 16.00 -6.59
C TYR A 34 -20.58 14.94 -7.37
N ASP A 35 -19.26 14.97 -7.26
CA ASP A 35 -18.38 13.98 -7.88
C ASP A 35 -17.86 12.99 -6.84
N PRO A 36 -18.44 11.75 -6.76
CA PRO A 36 -18.03 10.76 -5.78
C PRO A 36 -16.60 10.25 -5.97
N LEU A 37 -16.09 10.18 -7.21
CA LEU A 37 -14.74 9.72 -7.47
C LEU A 37 -13.71 10.76 -7.03
N ALA A 38 -13.92 12.03 -7.37
CA ALA A 38 -13.07 13.14 -6.91
C ALA A 38 -13.04 13.21 -5.37
N PHE A 39 -14.20 13.11 -4.72
CA PHE A 39 -14.29 13.07 -3.26
C PHE A 39 -13.50 11.91 -2.65
N ALA A 40 -13.64 10.70 -3.20
CA ALA A 40 -12.95 9.53 -2.68
C ALA A 40 -11.44 9.62 -2.85
N ILE A 41 -10.95 10.18 -3.96
CA ILE A 41 -9.52 10.42 -4.19
C ILE A 41 -8.98 11.38 -3.13
N GLU A 42 -9.64 12.53 -2.93
CA GLU A 42 -9.24 13.53 -1.93
C GLU A 42 -9.17 12.92 -0.52
N GLU A 43 -10.20 12.16 -0.12
CA GLU A 43 -10.25 11.53 1.20
C GLU A 43 -9.24 10.39 1.38
N CYS A 44 -8.90 9.67 0.32
CA CYS A 44 -7.82 8.68 0.34
C CYS A 44 -6.46 9.37 0.50
N HIS A 45 -6.17 10.37 -0.33
CA HIS A 45 -4.90 11.08 -0.31
C HIS A 45 -4.64 11.81 1.01
N LYS A 46 -5.69 12.39 1.64
CA LYS A 46 -5.61 12.97 3.00
C LYS A 46 -5.17 11.95 4.07
N ARG A 47 -5.39 10.65 3.82
CA ARG A 47 -5.06 9.54 4.73
C ARG A 47 -3.88 8.70 4.26
N ASN A 48 -3.08 9.23 3.34
CA ASN A 48 -1.93 8.55 2.75
C ASN A 48 -2.28 7.20 2.09
N MET A 49 -3.49 7.09 1.51
CA MET A 49 -3.95 5.90 0.81
C MET A 49 -4.03 6.17 -0.69
N GLU A 50 -3.56 5.22 -1.49
CA GLU A 50 -3.83 5.19 -2.92
C GLU A 50 -5.31 4.88 -3.20
N LEU A 51 -5.85 5.48 -4.28
CA LEU A 51 -7.14 5.12 -4.84
C LEU A 51 -6.96 4.55 -6.25
N HIS A 52 -7.42 3.30 -6.43
CA HIS A 52 -7.50 2.63 -7.73
C HIS A 52 -8.94 2.62 -8.21
N ALA A 53 -9.19 3.17 -9.41
CA ALA A 53 -10.51 3.16 -10.03
C ALA A 53 -10.81 1.76 -10.56
N TRP A 54 -11.82 1.10 -10.00
CA TRP A 54 -12.25 -0.23 -10.42
C TRP A 54 -13.19 -0.12 -11.62
N VAL A 55 -12.79 -0.74 -12.72
CA VAL A 55 -13.49 -0.76 -13.99
C VAL A 55 -13.98 -2.18 -14.29
N VAL A 56 -15.30 -2.40 -14.25
CA VAL A 56 -15.92 -3.64 -14.73
C VAL A 56 -15.93 -3.59 -16.26
N CYS A 57 -15.20 -4.48 -16.94
CA CYS A 57 -14.89 -4.35 -18.37
C CYS A 57 -16.02 -4.80 -19.30
N PHE A 58 -16.22 -6.11 -19.47
CA PHE A 58 -17.12 -6.62 -20.51
C PHE A 58 -18.60 -6.74 -20.12
N PRO A 59 -18.98 -7.02 -18.87
CA PRO A 59 -20.39 -6.98 -18.49
C PRO A 59 -21.03 -5.61 -18.70
N ILE A 60 -22.22 -5.64 -19.28
CA ILE A 60 -23.11 -4.51 -19.45
C ILE A 60 -24.31 -4.72 -18.52
N CYS A 61 -25.22 -3.78 -18.44
CA CYS A 61 -26.39 -3.85 -17.58
C CYS A 61 -27.35 -5.01 -17.96
N LYS A 62 -28.16 -5.42 -16.97
CA LYS A 62 -29.30 -6.32 -17.19
C LYS A 62 -30.41 -5.63 -17.99
N LEU A 63 -31.30 -6.42 -18.60
CA LEU A 63 -32.42 -5.93 -19.39
C LEU A 63 -33.26 -4.85 -18.71
N PRO A 64 -33.64 -4.96 -17.41
CA PRO A 64 -34.41 -3.89 -16.75
C PRO A 64 -33.64 -2.55 -16.69
N ALA A 65 -32.35 -2.59 -16.37
CA ALA A 65 -31.53 -1.38 -16.33
C ALA A 65 -31.31 -0.77 -17.72
N ALA A 66 -31.14 -1.60 -18.74
CA ALA A 66 -31.09 -1.12 -20.14
C ALA A 66 -32.37 -0.41 -20.55
N LYS A 67 -33.54 -0.91 -20.13
CA LYS A 67 -34.83 -0.25 -20.36
C LYS A 67 -34.93 1.11 -19.67
N GLN A 68 -34.46 1.21 -18.42
CA GLN A 68 -34.42 2.49 -17.68
C GLN A 68 -33.54 3.54 -18.36
N LEU A 69 -32.38 3.12 -18.85
CA LEU A 69 -31.42 3.99 -19.57
C LEU A 69 -31.93 4.43 -20.94
N GLY A 70 -32.83 3.66 -21.56
CA GLY A 70 -33.39 3.96 -22.88
C GLY A 70 -32.29 4.15 -23.93
N ASN A 71 -32.30 5.28 -24.63
CA ASN A 71 -31.31 5.60 -25.67
C ASN A 71 -29.89 5.84 -25.12
N ALA A 72 -29.72 6.03 -23.81
CA ALA A 72 -28.40 6.17 -23.19
C ALA A 72 -27.71 4.81 -22.94
N ALA A 73 -28.46 3.70 -23.02
CA ALA A 73 -27.92 2.37 -22.84
C ALA A 73 -26.91 2.00 -23.95
N LEU A 74 -25.78 1.39 -23.59
CA LEU A 74 -24.73 1.00 -24.54
C LEU A 74 -25.25 0.11 -25.67
N PRO A 75 -26.14 -0.89 -25.45
CA PRO A 75 -26.69 -1.69 -26.52
C PRO A 75 -27.54 -0.89 -27.55
N LYS A 76 -27.97 0.31 -27.21
CA LYS A 76 -28.64 1.23 -28.13
C LYS A 76 -27.68 2.15 -28.86
N LYS A 77 -26.63 2.63 -28.15
CA LYS A 77 -25.62 3.52 -28.72
C LYS A 77 -24.62 2.79 -29.63
N ARG A 78 -24.22 1.58 -29.25
CA ARG A 78 -23.16 0.79 -29.89
C ARG A 78 -23.57 -0.69 -29.95
N PRO A 79 -24.66 -1.01 -30.67
CA PRO A 79 -25.21 -2.37 -30.77
C PRO A 79 -24.19 -3.38 -31.31
N GLU A 80 -23.29 -2.93 -32.18
CA GLU A 80 -22.24 -3.76 -32.77
C GLU A 80 -21.22 -4.32 -31.79
N LEU A 81 -21.08 -3.68 -30.60
CA LEU A 81 -20.18 -4.12 -29.52
C LEU A 81 -20.85 -5.09 -28.55
N CYS A 82 -22.16 -5.26 -28.64
CA CYS A 82 -22.96 -5.86 -27.58
C CYS A 82 -23.68 -7.12 -28.04
N GLN A 83 -23.77 -8.09 -27.14
CA GLN A 83 -24.68 -9.22 -27.34
C GLN A 83 -25.46 -9.49 -26.05
N LEU A 84 -26.65 -10.03 -26.17
CA LEU A 84 -27.49 -10.44 -25.06
C LEU A 84 -27.16 -11.89 -24.71
N CYS A 85 -26.82 -12.10 -23.42
CA CYS A 85 -26.55 -13.40 -22.83
C CYS A 85 -27.55 -13.60 -21.67
N ASP A 86 -28.56 -14.42 -21.88
CA ASP A 86 -29.74 -14.56 -21.00
C ASP A 86 -30.42 -13.20 -20.73
N ASP A 87 -30.37 -12.72 -19.49
CA ASP A 87 -30.98 -11.46 -19.05
C ASP A 87 -29.99 -10.29 -18.98
N GLN A 88 -28.70 -10.53 -19.36
CA GLN A 88 -27.61 -9.56 -19.24
C GLN A 88 -26.96 -9.27 -20.59
N TRP A 89 -26.78 -8.00 -20.89
CA TRP A 89 -25.95 -7.56 -22.00
C TRP A 89 -24.47 -7.69 -21.66
N MET A 90 -23.68 -8.11 -22.64
CA MET A 90 -22.22 -8.20 -22.54
C MET A 90 -21.57 -7.59 -23.78
N MET A 91 -20.40 -7.02 -23.62
CA MET A 91 -19.55 -6.66 -24.76
C MET A 91 -18.92 -7.91 -25.36
N ASP A 92 -18.76 -7.93 -26.67
CA ASP A 92 -18.04 -8.99 -27.36
C ASP A 92 -16.56 -8.63 -27.52
N PRO A 93 -15.64 -9.28 -26.78
CA PRO A 93 -14.22 -9.00 -26.89
C PRO A 93 -13.64 -9.29 -28.27
N GLY A 94 -14.33 -10.13 -29.07
CA GLY A 94 -13.95 -10.47 -30.42
C GLY A 94 -14.18 -9.33 -31.42
N VAL A 95 -15.01 -8.36 -31.11
CA VAL A 95 -15.20 -7.15 -31.94
C VAL A 95 -14.05 -6.17 -31.62
N PRO A 96 -13.21 -5.79 -32.62
CA PRO A 96 -12.07 -4.89 -32.39
C PRO A 96 -12.45 -3.61 -31.64
N GLY A 97 -13.55 -2.94 -32.00
CA GLY A 97 -14.02 -1.71 -31.34
C GLY A 97 -14.33 -1.83 -29.84
N THR A 98 -14.41 -3.05 -29.29
CA THR A 98 -14.56 -3.26 -27.83
C THR A 98 -13.32 -2.83 -27.06
N ALA A 99 -12.14 -3.14 -27.59
CA ALA A 99 -10.86 -2.76 -26.98
C ALA A 99 -10.72 -1.24 -26.91
N GLU A 100 -10.98 -0.54 -27.99
CA GLU A 100 -10.90 0.92 -28.08
C GLU A 100 -11.93 1.60 -27.17
N TYR A 101 -13.14 1.01 -27.07
CA TYR A 101 -14.19 1.55 -26.22
C TYR A 101 -13.79 1.50 -24.73
N ILE A 102 -13.34 0.33 -24.22
CA ILE A 102 -12.92 0.22 -22.84
C ILE A 102 -11.67 1.06 -22.57
N ALA A 103 -10.73 1.11 -23.50
CA ALA A 103 -9.55 1.98 -23.40
C ALA A 103 -9.92 3.46 -23.27
N SER A 104 -10.96 3.92 -24.00
CA SER A 104 -11.44 5.30 -23.92
C SER A 104 -12.03 5.65 -22.54
N ILE A 105 -12.69 4.71 -21.87
CA ILE A 105 -13.19 4.88 -20.49
C ILE A 105 -12.01 5.02 -19.51
N CYS A 106 -11.01 4.12 -19.59
CA CYS A 106 -9.84 4.19 -18.73
C CYS A 106 -9.05 5.50 -18.96
N LYS A 107 -8.92 5.91 -20.22
CA LYS A 107 -8.28 7.18 -20.59
C LYS A 107 -9.03 8.38 -20.00
N GLU A 108 -10.36 8.43 -20.13
CA GLU A 108 -11.19 9.48 -19.53
C GLU A 108 -10.95 9.62 -18.02
N ILE A 109 -10.86 8.48 -17.30
CA ILE A 109 -10.57 8.49 -15.86
C ILE A 109 -9.20 9.11 -15.58
N VAL A 110 -8.13 8.66 -16.23
CA VAL A 110 -6.77 9.16 -15.94
C VAL A 110 -6.53 10.58 -16.43
N GLU A 111 -7.25 11.05 -17.45
CA GLU A 111 -7.20 12.45 -17.91
C GLU A 111 -7.82 13.41 -16.90
N ASN A 112 -8.94 13.00 -16.27
CA ASN A 112 -9.73 13.91 -15.45
C ASN A 112 -9.48 13.76 -13.94
N TYR A 113 -8.85 12.67 -13.48
CA TYR A 113 -8.68 12.37 -12.05
C TYR A 113 -7.24 12.01 -11.70
N ASP A 114 -6.84 12.35 -10.48
CA ASP A 114 -5.54 11.98 -9.91
C ASP A 114 -5.64 10.62 -9.21
N VAL A 115 -6.08 9.59 -9.98
CA VAL A 115 -6.09 8.21 -9.50
C VAL A 115 -4.67 7.65 -9.49
N ASP A 116 -4.37 6.81 -8.51
CA ASP A 116 -3.08 6.12 -8.39
C ASP A 116 -3.05 4.83 -9.22
N GLY A 117 -4.21 4.30 -9.58
CA GLY A 117 -4.32 3.12 -10.42
C GLY A 117 -5.68 2.92 -11.09
N ILE A 118 -5.68 2.06 -12.08
CA ILE A 118 -6.87 1.46 -12.69
C ILE A 118 -6.87 -0.03 -12.36
N SER A 119 -7.97 -0.53 -11.83
CA SER A 119 -8.16 -1.96 -11.51
C SER A 119 -9.23 -2.56 -12.40
N LEU A 120 -8.84 -3.48 -13.29
CA LEU A 120 -9.73 -4.12 -14.25
C LEU A 120 -10.39 -5.36 -13.64
N ASP A 121 -11.69 -5.43 -13.73
CA ASP A 121 -12.46 -6.60 -13.36
C ASP A 121 -13.32 -7.07 -14.52
N TYR A 122 -13.63 -8.37 -14.55
CA TYR A 122 -14.33 -9.00 -15.66
C TYR A 122 -13.69 -8.70 -17.03
N ILE A 123 -12.37 -8.52 -17.07
CA ILE A 123 -11.58 -8.46 -18.30
C ILE A 123 -11.34 -9.90 -18.80
N ARG A 124 -12.42 -10.59 -19.13
CA ARG A 124 -12.44 -12.01 -19.43
C ARG A 124 -13.71 -12.43 -20.17
N TYR A 125 -13.66 -13.51 -20.89
CA TYR A 125 -14.88 -14.16 -21.37
C TYR A 125 -15.73 -14.64 -20.21
N PRO A 126 -17.05 -14.74 -20.37
CA PRO A 126 -17.92 -15.32 -19.35
C PRO A 126 -17.60 -16.79 -19.10
N GLU A 127 -17.98 -17.28 -17.94
CA GLU A 127 -17.93 -18.69 -17.61
C GLU A 127 -18.83 -19.51 -18.53
N SER A 128 -18.51 -20.79 -18.69
CA SER A 128 -19.20 -21.69 -19.62
C SER A 128 -20.71 -21.87 -19.37
N SER A 129 -21.16 -21.58 -18.15
CA SER A 129 -22.58 -21.57 -17.77
C SER A 129 -23.37 -20.42 -18.40
N ILE A 130 -22.70 -19.36 -18.85
CA ILE A 130 -23.34 -18.21 -19.51
C ILE A 130 -23.31 -18.42 -21.03
N PRO A 131 -24.46 -18.44 -21.72
CA PRO A 131 -24.50 -18.65 -23.14
C PRO A 131 -23.95 -17.43 -23.89
N PHE A 132 -22.70 -17.54 -24.32
CA PHE A 132 -22.00 -16.50 -25.08
C PHE A 132 -21.70 -16.96 -26.48
N ASN A 133 -22.42 -16.39 -27.48
CA ASN A 133 -22.32 -16.81 -28.87
C ASN A 133 -21.45 -15.88 -29.71
N ASP A 134 -20.17 -16.20 -29.82
CA ASP A 134 -19.20 -15.46 -30.64
C ASP A 134 -18.94 -16.09 -32.02
N ASN A 135 -19.85 -16.95 -32.55
CA ASN A 135 -19.64 -17.64 -33.79
C ASN A 135 -19.45 -16.68 -35.00
N LYS A 136 -20.30 -15.65 -35.10
CA LYS A 136 -20.21 -14.67 -36.17
C LYS A 136 -18.91 -13.87 -36.12
N THR A 137 -18.53 -13.47 -34.91
CA THR A 137 -17.32 -12.69 -34.65
C THR A 137 -16.07 -13.53 -34.93
N TYR A 138 -16.08 -14.79 -34.51
CA TYR A 138 -15.00 -15.72 -34.78
C TYR A 138 -14.86 -16.02 -36.29
N GLN A 139 -15.95 -16.25 -37.00
CA GLN A 139 -15.91 -16.44 -38.46
C GLN A 139 -15.31 -15.22 -39.17
N LYS A 140 -15.60 -14.02 -38.70
CA LYS A 140 -15.13 -12.78 -39.32
C LYS A 140 -13.66 -12.47 -38.97
N TYR A 141 -13.23 -12.68 -37.71
CA TYR A 141 -11.95 -12.18 -37.20
C TYR A 141 -11.00 -13.27 -36.72
N GLY A 142 -11.45 -14.54 -36.60
CA GLY A 142 -10.66 -15.63 -35.99
C GLY A 142 -9.92 -16.52 -36.99
N LYS A 143 -9.81 -16.12 -38.29
CA LYS A 143 -9.16 -16.94 -39.31
C LYS A 143 -7.76 -17.39 -38.93
N GLY A 144 -7.48 -18.69 -39.11
CA GLY A 144 -6.17 -19.30 -38.89
C GLY A 144 -5.83 -19.61 -37.44
N LYS A 145 -6.75 -19.40 -36.49
CA LYS A 145 -6.53 -19.61 -35.05
C LYS A 145 -7.58 -20.55 -34.48
N SER A 146 -7.21 -21.32 -33.46
CA SER A 146 -8.19 -22.02 -32.64
C SER A 146 -9.07 -20.99 -31.88
N ARG A 147 -10.30 -21.37 -31.53
CA ARG A 147 -11.20 -20.45 -30.81
C ARG A 147 -10.61 -19.98 -29.45
N ASN A 148 -9.98 -20.88 -28.73
CA ASN A 148 -9.38 -20.54 -27.43
C ASN A 148 -8.22 -19.55 -27.59
N GLN A 149 -7.33 -19.79 -28.54
CA GLN A 149 -6.24 -18.86 -28.86
C GLN A 149 -6.79 -17.48 -29.25
N TRP A 150 -7.78 -17.44 -30.17
CA TRP A 150 -8.40 -16.20 -30.62
C TRP A 150 -9.08 -15.43 -29.47
N ARG A 151 -9.77 -16.13 -28.55
CA ARG A 151 -10.38 -15.50 -27.36
C ARG A 151 -9.33 -14.91 -26.43
N SER A 152 -8.25 -15.64 -26.13
CA SER A 152 -7.15 -15.12 -25.29
C SER A 152 -6.49 -13.88 -25.91
N GLU A 153 -6.27 -13.92 -27.24
CA GLU A 153 -5.73 -12.75 -27.95
C GLU A 153 -6.68 -11.54 -27.95
N ASN A 154 -8.01 -11.74 -27.99
CA ASN A 154 -8.99 -10.66 -27.90
C ASN A 154 -8.94 -9.97 -26.53
N VAL A 155 -8.82 -10.75 -25.46
CA VAL A 155 -8.68 -10.18 -24.11
C VAL A 155 -7.36 -9.43 -23.99
N THR A 156 -6.25 -10.04 -24.43
CA THR A 156 -4.92 -9.40 -24.43
C THR A 156 -4.90 -8.11 -25.27
N ARG A 157 -5.56 -8.10 -26.45
CA ARG A 157 -5.71 -6.89 -27.26
C ARG A 157 -6.41 -5.77 -26.47
N THR A 158 -7.45 -6.10 -25.72
CA THR A 158 -8.16 -5.10 -24.89
C THR A 158 -7.27 -4.60 -23.76
N VAL A 159 -6.55 -5.48 -23.09
CA VAL A 159 -5.57 -5.10 -22.05
C VAL A 159 -4.49 -4.18 -22.62
N ARG A 160 -3.92 -4.50 -23.78
CA ARG A 160 -2.91 -3.68 -24.45
C ARG A 160 -3.45 -2.30 -24.82
N ALA A 161 -4.66 -2.21 -25.39
CA ALA A 161 -5.27 -0.93 -25.72
C ALA A 161 -5.50 -0.06 -24.48
N ILE A 162 -5.90 -0.66 -23.35
CA ILE A 162 -6.05 0.05 -22.07
C ILE A 162 -4.67 0.51 -21.57
N HIS A 163 -3.68 -0.38 -21.55
CA HIS A 163 -2.31 -0.06 -21.14
C HIS A 163 -1.77 1.16 -21.90
N ASP A 164 -1.84 1.12 -23.25
CA ASP A 164 -1.30 2.18 -24.11
C ASP A 164 -2.05 3.50 -23.88
N ALA A 165 -3.38 3.45 -23.69
CA ALA A 165 -4.19 4.62 -23.40
C ALA A 165 -3.83 5.26 -22.04
N VAL A 166 -3.68 4.45 -20.98
CA VAL A 166 -3.32 4.92 -19.64
C VAL A 166 -1.88 5.47 -19.64
N ARG A 167 -0.92 4.72 -20.19
CA ARG A 167 0.50 5.13 -20.24
C ARG A 167 0.74 6.40 -21.05
N SER A 168 -0.04 6.63 -22.12
CA SER A 168 0.07 7.85 -22.93
C SER A 168 -0.32 9.12 -22.17
N VAL A 169 -1.09 9.01 -21.08
CA VAL A 169 -1.54 10.15 -20.26
C VAL A 169 -0.71 10.28 -18.99
N LYS A 170 -0.66 9.23 -18.18
CA LYS A 170 0.05 9.20 -16.88
C LYS A 170 0.81 7.88 -16.73
N PRO A 171 2.08 7.81 -17.09
CA PRO A 171 2.84 6.57 -17.07
C PRO A 171 3.05 5.98 -15.66
N TRP A 172 2.83 6.75 -14.61
CA TRP A 172 2.94 6.33 -13.21
C TRP A 172 1.63 5.73 -12.64
N VAL A 173 0.50 5.83 -13.35
CA VAL A 173 -0.76 5.22 -12.89
C VAL A 173 -0.67 3.71 -13.04
N LYS A 174 -0.82 2.98 -11.91
CA LYS A 174 -0.73 1.52 -11.88
C LYS A 174 -1.89 0.87 -12.63
N LEU A 175 -1.60 -0.08 -13.49
CA LEU A 175 -2.62 -0.91 -14.13
C LEU A 175 -2.64 -2.28 -13.50
N SER A 176 -3.79 -2.68 -12.96
CA SER A 176 -3.99 -3.97 -12.32
C SER A 176 -5.25 -4.67 -12.81
N CYS A 177 -5.37 -5.96 -12.56
CA CYS A 177 -6.63 -6.68 -12.76
C CYS A 177 -6.91 -7.66 -11.62
N SER A 178 -8.19 -8.04 -11.49
CA SER A 178 -8.66 -9.08 -10.57
C SER A 178 -8.99 -10.36 -11.34
N PRO A 179 -7.99 -11.23 -11.62
CA PRO A 179 -8.24 -12.48 -12.33
C PRO A 179 -8.95 -13.51 -11.44
N VAL A 180 -9.45 -14.57 -12.06
CA VAL A 180 -9.92 -15.77 -11.33
C VAL A 180 -8.77 -16.26 -10.43
N GLY A 181 -9.12 -16.66 -9.20
CA GLY A 181 -8.15 -16.89 -8.13
C GLY A 181 -7.14 -18.03 -8.33
N LYS A 182 -7.27 -18.81 -9.39
CA LYS A 182 -6.32 -19.83 -9.83
C LYS A 182 -5.91 -19.53 -11.28
N TYR A 183 -4.62 -19.54 -11.58
CA TYR A 183 -4.17 -19.28 -12.94
C TYR A 183 -4.45 -20.44 -13.89
N CYS A 184 -4.04 -21.65 -13.51
CA CYS A 184 -4.26 -22.90 -14.25
C CYS A 184 -4.28 -24.08 -13.26
N ASP A 185 -4.42 -25.32 -13.76
CA ASP A 185 -4.21 -26.52 -12.96
C ASP A 185 -2.73 -26.63 -12.56
N LEU A 186 -2.47 -27.16 -11.37
CA LEU A 186 -1.15 -27.51 -10.87
C LEU A 186 -0.96 -29.04 -10.95
N PRO A 187 0.30 -29.54 -10.97
CA PRO A 187 0.56 -30.99 -11.10
C PRO A 187 -0.18 -31.86 -10.07
N LEU A 188 -0.33 -31.36 -8.84
CA LEU A 188 -0.96 -32.09 -7.73
C LEU A 188 -2.31 -31.50 -7.27
N HIS A 189 -2.71 -30.33 -7.82
CA HIS A 189 -3.93 -29.62 -7.39
C HIS A 189 -4.72 -29.10 -8.58
N SER A 190 -5.89 -29.66 -8.79
CA SER A 190 -6.79 -29.24 -9.86
C SER A 190 -7.55 -27.96 -9.51
N SER A 191 -7.69 -27.07 -10.50
CA SER A 191 -8.61 -25.94 -10.43
C SER A 191 -10.08 -26.35 -10.55
N LYS A 192 -10.36 -27.63 -10.85
CA LYS A 192 -11.68 -28.16 -11.19
C LYS A 192 -12.33 -27.42 -12.37
N GLY A 193 -11.52 -27.05 -13.35
CA GLY A 193 -11.98 -26.35 -14.56
C GLY A 193 -12.34 -24.88 -14.34
N TRP A 194 -12.06 -24.31 -13.15
CA TRP A 194 -12.28 -22.90 -12.86
C TRP A 194 -10.94 -22.19 -12.62
N ASN A 195 -10.36 -21.68 -13.71
CA ASN A 195 -9.08 -20.97 -13.70
C ASN A 195 -9.09 -19.80 -14.69
N ALA A 196 -8.11 -18.92 -14.55
CA ALA A 196 -8.01 -17.68 -15.33
C ALA A 196 -7.65 -17.96 -16.80
N ARG A 197 -6.61 -18.76 -17.02
CA ARG A 197 -6.06 -18.97 -18.36
C ARG A 197 -6.99 -19.75 -19.29
N ASP A 198 -7.43 -20.91 -18.83
CA ASP A 198 -8.09 -21.88 -19.73
C ASP A 198 -9.62 -21.70 -19.74
N ALA A 199 -10.24 -21.42 -18.59
CA ALA A 199 -11.69 -21.33 -18.48
C ALA A 199 -12.27 -20.01 -19.00
N VAL A 200 -11.56 -18.89 -18.80
CA VAL A 200 -12.08 -17.54 -19.11
C VAL A 200 -11.13 -16.68 -19.94
N HIS A 201 -10.05 -17.29 -20.45
CA HIS A 201 -9.09 -16.66 -21.37
C HIS A 201 -8.38 -15.43 -20.81
N GLN A 202 -8.11 -15.40 -19.49
CA GLN A 202 -7.30 -14.38 -18.82
C GLN A 202 -5.85 -14.87 -18.71
N ASP A 203 -5.02 -14.58 -19.71
CA ASP A 203 -3.59 -14.90 -19.64
C ASP A 203 -2.80 -13.81 -18.93
N CYS A 204 -3.16 -13.58 -17.64
CA CYS A 204 -2.66 -12.46 -16.86
C CYS A 204 -1.18 -12.60 -16.47
N VAL A 205 -0.61 -13.80 -16.50
CA VAL A 205 0.84 -14.00 -16.33
C VAL A 205 1.57 -13.45 -17.55
N ALA A 206 1.13 -13.77 -18.76
CA ALA A 206 1.71 -13.19 -19.97
C ALA A 206 1.60 -11.66 -19.96
N TRP A 207 0.52 -11.08 -19.43
CA TRP A 207 0.40 -9.62 -19.31
C TRP A 207 1.41 -9.00 -18.32
N LEU A 208 1.80 -9.72 -17.24
CA LEU A 208 2.90 -9.29 -16.39
C LEU A 208 4.24 -9.34 -17.14
N ASP A 209 4.51 -10.43 -17.84
CA ASP A 209 5.76 -10.66 -18.58
C ASP A 209 5.95 -9.64 -19.70
N GLU A 210 4.87 -9.30 -20.41
CA GLU A 210 4.87 -8.28 -21.46
C GLU A 210 4.86 -6.84 -20.92
N GLY A 211 4.80 -6.64 -19.61
CA GLY A 211 4.74 -5.29 -19.00
C GLY A 211 3.40 -4.58 -19.14
N LEU A 212 2.35 -5.28 -19.53
CA LEU A 212 1.00 -4.71 -19.71
C LEU A 212 0.26 -4.51 -18.38
N MET A 213 0.67 -5.19 -17.32
CA MET A 213 0.12 -5.08 -15.97
C MET A 213 1.22 -4.78 -14.97
N ASP A 214 0.92 -3.97 -13.97
CA ASP A 214 1.82 -3.62 -12.88
C ASP A 214 1.56 -4.43 -11.62
N MET A 215 0.35 -4.98 -11.47
CA MET A 215 -0.07 -5.72 -10.29
C MET A 215 -1.23 -6.65 -10.62
N LEU A 216 -1.32 -7.79 -9.95
CA LEU A 216 -2.49 -8.68 -10.02
C LEU A 216 -3.15 -8.82 -8.65
N MET A 217 -4.49 -8.83 -8.64
CA MET A 217 -5.31 -9.08 -7.46
C MET A 217 -6.19 -10.33 -7.66
N PRO A 218 -5.60 -11.55 -7.70
CA PRO A 218 -6.37 -12.77 -7.95
C PRO A 218 -7.45 -12.99 -6.88
N MET A 219 -8.68 -13.30 -7.31
CA MET A 219 -9.85 -13.49 -6.44
C MET A 219 -9.78 -14.86 -5.73
N MET A 220 -8.96 -14.96 -4.70
CA MET A 220 -8.68 -16.22 -3.98
C MET A 220 -9.68 -16.47 -2.84
N TYR A 221 -10.96 -16.57 -3.16
CA TYR A 221 -12.05 -16.78 -2.19
C TYR A 221 -12.22 -18.27 -1.87
N PHE A 222 -11.15 -18.92 -1.46
CA PHE A 222 -11.03 -20.36 -1.21
C PHE A 222 -10.38 -20.63 0.15
N THR A 223 -10.29 -21.89 0.55
CA THR A 223 -9.58 -22.35 1.75
C THR A 223 -8.76 -23.60 1.45
N GLY A 224 -7.81 -23.92 2.33
CA GLY A 224 -7.05 -25.18 2.28
C GLY A 224 -6.33 -25.40 0.95
N ASP A 225 -6.46 -26.59 0.37
CA ASP A 225 -5.81 -27.01 -0.88
C ASP A 225 -6.20 -26.19 -2.11
N HIS A 226 -7.29 -25.43 -2.01
CA HIS A 226 -7.71 -24.52 -3.06
C HIS A 226 -7.14 -23.11 -2.89
N PHE A 227 -6.49 -22.82 -1.75
CA PHE A 227 -5.87 -21.54 -1.46
C PHE A 227 -4.33 -21.63 -1.47
N TYR A 228 -3.74 -22.38 -0.52
CA TYR A 228 -2.30 -22.34 -0.27
C TYR A 228 -1.41 -22.72 -1.46
N PRO A 229 -1.66 -23.82 -2.18
CA PRO A 229 -0.82 -24.19 -3.34
C PRO A 229 -0.90 -23.14 -4.45
N PHE A 230 -2.10 -22.57 -4.67
CA PHE A 230 -2.29 -21.55 -5.71
C PHE A 230 -1.73 -20.19 -5.31
N ALA A 231 -1.65 -19.88 -4.01
CA ALA A 231 -0.95 -18.68 -3.55
C ALA A 231 0.55 -18.76 -3.83
N VAL A 232 1.16 -19.95 -3.61
CA VAL A 232 2.57 -20.21 -3.98
C VAL A 232 2.76 -20.08 -5.49
N ASP A 233 1.87 -20.65 -6.30
CA ASP A 233 1.92 -20.56 -7.76
C ASP A 233 1.86 -19.10 -8.23
N TRP A 234 0.96 -18.28 -7.67
CA TRP A 234 0.89 -16.85 -7.97
C TRP A 234 2.19 -16.11 -7.62
N GLN A 235 2.78 -16.41 -6.45
CA GLN A 235 4.04 -15.81 -6.05
C GLN A 235 5.19 -16.16 -7.00
N GLN A 236 5.28 -17.43 -7.41
CA GLN A 236 6.30 -17.89 -8.35
C GLN A 236 6.17 -17.26 -9.75
N ARG A 237 4.96 -16.85 -10.14
CA ARG A 237 4.66 -16.19 -11.42
C ARG A 237 4.67 -14.66 -11.35
N ALA A 238 5.01 -14.08 -10.21
CA ALA A 238 4.89 -12.64 -9.96
C ALA A 238 5.78 -11.78 -10.86
N ASN A 239 6.88 -12.34 -11.36
CA ASN A 239 7.86 -11.60 -12.18
C ASN A 239 8.26 -10.26 -11.53
N GLU A 240 8.63 -10.31 -10.24
CA GLU A 240 9.00 -9.16 -9.40
C GLU A 240 7.91 -8.08 -9.21
N LYS A 241 6.71 -8.32 -9.73
CA LYS A 241 5.58 -7.39 -9.59
C LYS A 241 4.67 -7.77 -8.43
N PRO A 242 3.99 -6.79 -7.81
CA PRO A 242 3.10 -7.07 -6.69
C PRO A 242 1.96 -8.02 -7.05
N ILE A 243 1.81 -9.07 -6.26
CA ILE A 243 0.62 -9.91 -6.24
C ILE A 243 -0.13 -9.63 -4.92
N VAL A 244 -1.41 -9.29 -5.03
CA VAL A 244 -2.26 -8.85 -3.92
C VAL A 244 -3.54 -9.69 -3.90
N PRO A 245 -3.49 -10.95 -3.43
CA PRO A 245 -4.64 -11.84 -3.45
C PRO A 245 -5.85 -11.25 -2.74
N GLY A 246 -7.01 -11.35 -3.38
CA GLY A 246 -8.29 -11.01 -2.80
C GLY A 246 -8.77 -12.09 -1.83
N LEU A 247 -9.00 -11.73 -0.57
CA LEU A 247 -9.53 -12.59 0.47
C LEU A 247 -11.05 -12.43 0.57
N GLY A 248 -11.77 -13.54 0.61
CA GLY A 248 -13.23 -13.58 0.70
C GLY A 248 -13.73 -13.33 2.12
N ILE A 249 -13.48 -12.15 2.70
CA ILE A 249 -13.88 -11.82 4.07
C ILE A 249 -15.40 -11.82 4.29
N TYR A 250 -16.19 -11.72 3.23
CA TYR A 250 -17.63 -11.84 3.31
C TYR A 250 -18.09 -13.24 3.77
N PHE A 251 -17.27 -14.27 3.56
CA PHE A 251 -17.54 -15.62 4.05
C PHE A 251 -17.45 -15.78 5.58
N LEU A 252 -16.92 -14.79 6.30
CA LEU A 252 -17.02 -14.75 7.77
C LEU A 252 -18.46 -14.58 8.23
N ASN A 253 -19.31 -13.93 7.43
CA ASN A 253 -20.69 -13.65 7.78
C ASN A 253 -21.51 -14.93 7.90
N LYS A 254 -22.37 -14.99 8.93
CA LYS A 254 -23.24 -16.15 9.22
C LYS A 254 -24.22 -16.49 8.10
N ASN A 255 -24.60 -15.52 7.28
CA ASN A 255 -25.52 -15.70 6.15
C ASN A 255 -24.81 -16.17 4.87
N GLU A 256 -23.48 -16.27 4.90
CA GLU A 256 -22.65 -16.80 3.84
C GLU A 256 -22.11 -18.19 4.22
N LYS A 257 -20.79 -18.38 4.27
CA LYS A 257 -20.17 -19.67 4.65
C LYS A 257 -19.85 -19.79 6.14
N ASN A 258 -20.02 -18.72 6.91
CA ASN A 258 -19.75 -18.66 8.34
C ASN A 258 -18.32 -19.13 8.72
N TRP A 259 -17.31 -18.79 7.91
CA TRP A 259 -15.93 -19.15 8.21
C TRP A 259 -15.47 -18.59 9.56
N ASN A 260 -14.62 -19.32 10.26
CA ASN A 260 -13.96 -18.80 11.45
C ASN A 260 -12.93 -17.72 11.08
N LEU A 261 -12.68 -16.79 11.99
CA LEU A 261 -11.70 -15.72 11.77
C LEU A 261 -10.31 -16.25 11.47
N ASP A 262 -9.91 -17.36 12.10
CA ASP A 262 -8.61 -17.98 11.93
C ASP A 262 -8.31 -18.43 10.49
N VAL A 263 -9.33 -18.70 9.68
CA VAL A 263 -9.16 -18.98 8.25
C VAL A 263 -8.52 -17.78 7.56
N ILE A 264 -9.14 -16.61 7.70
CA ILE A 264 -8.65 -15.37 7.06
C ILE A 264 -7.30 -14.92 7.66
N THR A 265 -7.14 -15.00 8.98
CA THR A 265 -5.89 -14.56 9.61
C THR A 265 -4.70 -15.45 9.26
N ARG A 266 -4.90 -16.77 9.08
CA ARG A 266 -3.86 -17.68 8.55
C ARG A 266 -3.51 -17.35 7.11
N GLU A 267 -4.51 -17.12 6.25
CA GLU A 267 -4.28 -16.70 4.87
C GLU A 267 -3.50 -15.38 4.79
N MET A 268 -3.88 -14.38 5.60
CA MET A 268 -3.16 -13.09 5.69
C MET A 268 -1.69 -13.28 6.08
N ASN A 269 -1.41 -14.07 7.13
CA ASN A 269 -0.05 -14.32 7.58
C ASN A 269 0.77 -15.12 6.57
N PHE A 270 0.15 -16.11 5.91
CA PHE A 270 0.79 -16.88 4.86
C PHE A 270 1.18 -16.01 3.65
N LEU A 271 0.28 -15.16 3.18
CA LEU A 271 0.57 -14.22 2.10
C LEU A 271 1.70 -13.25 2.47
N ARG A 272 1.70 -12.73 3.71
CA ARG A 272 2.79 -11.88 4.20
C ARG A 272 4.13 -12.64 4.21
N TRP A 273 4.13 -13.90 4.64
CA TRP A 273 5.33 -14.74 4.62
C TRP A 273 5.86 -14.94 3.19
N LEU A 274 4.98 -15.03 2.19
CA LEU A 274 5.34 -15.09 0.77
C LEU A 274 5.78 -13.72 0.19
N GLY A 275 5.77 -12.64 0.96
CA GLY A 275 6.06 -11.28 0.46
C GLY A 275 4.94 -10.67 -0.38
N MET A 276 3.72 -11.18 -0.28
CA MET A 276 2.55 -10.74 -1.03
C MET A 276 1.70 -9.75 -0.24
N GLY A 277 0.95 -8.90 -0.96
CA GLY A 277 -0.08 -8.06 -0.37
C GLY A 277 -1.39 -8.81 -0.08
N GLN A 278 -2.41 -8.09 0.41
CA GLN A 278 -3.76 -8.61 0.62
C GLN A 278 -4.81 -7.58 0.20
N ALA A 279 -5.86 -8.03 -0.48
CA ALA A 279 -7.05 -7.27 -0.76
C ALA A 279 -8.27 -7.92 -0.07
N TYR A 280 -9.19 -7.12 0.44
CA TYR A 280 -10.33 -7.61 1.23
C TYR A 280 -11.64 -7.38 0.48
N PHE A 281 -12.28 -8.43 0.06
CA PHE A 281 -13.57 -8.32 -0.58
C PHE A 281 -14.67 -8.72 0.42
N ARG A 282 -15.46 -7.74 0.86
CA ARG A 282 -15.50 -6.32 0.52
C ARG A 282 -15.57 -5.45 1.78
N THR A 283 -15.32 -4.14 1.64
CA THR A 283 -15.22 -3.14 2.72
C THR A 283 -16.34 -3.21 3.76
N ARG A 284 -17.60 -3.47 3.37
CA ARG A 284 -18.74 -3.59 4.30
C ARG A 284 -18.45 -4.54 5.47
N PHE A 285 -17.85 -5.70 5.18
CA PHE A 285 -17.59 -6.73 6.21
C PHE A 285 -16.40 -6.38 7.10
N LEU A 286 -15.47 -5.58 6.59
CA LEU A 286 -14.39 -5.01 7.40
C LEU A 286 -14.95 -3.92 8.34
N LEU A 287 -15.77 -2.98 7.84
CA LEU A 287 -16.39 -1.92 8.64
C LEU A 287 -17.36 -2.44 9.70
N ASN A 288 -18.04 -3.54 9.43
CA ASN A 288 -18.90 -4.22 10.40
C ASN A 288 -18.10 -5.00 11.46
N ASN A 289 -16.78 -4.99 11.38
CA ASN A 289 -15.88 -5.76 12.24
C ASN A 289 -16.29 -7.25 12.34
N GLU A 290 -16.57 -7.85 11.19
CA GLU A 290 -17.09 -9.22 11.14
C GLU A 290 -16.14 -10.18 11.87
N LYS A 291 -16.63 -10.81 12.94
CA LYS A 291 -15.85 -11.68 13.85
C LYS A 291 -14.57 -11.06 14.43
N GLY A 292 -14.46 -9.72 14.52
CA GLY A 292 -13.29 -9.03 15.05
C GLY A 292 -12.15 -8.83 14.03
N LEU A 293 -12.42 -9.00 12.73
CA LEU A 293 -11.40 -8.85 11.69
C LEU A 293 -10.81 -7.44 11.63
N TYR A 294 -11.63 -6.40 11.79
CA TYR A 294 -11.15 -5.01 11.79
C TYR A 294 -10.16 -4.76 12.94
N ASP A 295 -10.52 -5.21 14.15
CA ASP A 295 -9.65 -5.07 15.33
C ASP A 295 -8.34 -5.84 15.13
N TYR A 296 -8.40 -7.06 14.61
CA TYR A 296 -7.19 -7.83 14.28
C TYR A 296 -6.30 -7.09 13.27
N CYS A 297 -6.88 -6.53 12.21
CA CYS A 297 -6.13 -5.76 11.24
C CYS A 297 -5.46 -4.54 11.86
N LYS A 298 -6.20 -3.75 12.63
CA LYS A 298 -5.76 -2.50 13.24
C LYS A 298 -4.70 -2.71 14.33
N ASP A 299 -4.97 -3.62 15.27
CA ASP A 299 -4.19 -3.73 16.50
C ASP A 299 -3.00 -4.70 16.37
N HIS A 300 -3.07 -5.62 15.40
CA HIS A 300 -2.05 -6.66 15.23
C HIS A 300 -1.42 -6.64 13.83
N PHE A 301 -2.20 -6.93 12.78
CA PHE A 301 -1.63 -7.21 11.47
C PHE A 301 -1.05 -5.96 10.78
N TYR A 302 -1.72 -4.81 10.84
CA TYR A 302 -1.27 -3.52 10.29
C TYR A 302 -0.97 -2.49 11.38
N SER A 303 -0.45 -2.91 12.52
CA SER A 303 -0.08 -2.02 13.63
C SER A 303 1.05 -1.04 13.29
N ARG A 304 1.72 -1.21 12.15
CA ARG A 304 2.76 -0.32 11.61
C ARG A 304 2.48 0.00 10.16
N SER A 305 2.82 1.23 9.75
CA SER A 305 2.80 1.64 8.35
C SER A 305 3.79 0.82 7.51
N ALA A 306 3.43 0.60 6.25
CA ALA A 306 4.26 -0.11 5.28
C ALA A 306 4.43 0.74 4.02
N ARG A 307 5.61 0.66 3.41
CA ARG A 307 5.90 1.35 2.14
C ARG A 307 5.08 0.73 0.99
N ILE A 308 4.65 1.57 0.08
CA ILE A 308 4.07 1.13 -1.19
C ILE A 308 5.23 0.65 -2.09
N PRO A 309 5.14 -0.54 -2.70
CA PRO A 309 6.19 -1.03 -3.59
C PRO A 309 6.40 -0.08 -4.79
N PRO A 310 7.64 0.30 -5.12
CA PRO A 310 7.94 1.15 -6.26
C PRO A 310 7.73 0.42 -7.58
N MET A 311 7.45 1.18 -8.65
CA MET A 311 7.29 0.67 -10.01
C MET A 311 8.63 0.67 -10.76
N THR A 312 9.61 -0.07 -10.25
CA THR A 312 11.00 -0.10 -10.78
C THR A 312 11.09 -0.59 -12.23
N TRP A 313 10.10 -1.38 -12.69
CA TRP A 313 9.98 -1.84 -14.09
C TRP A 313 9.54 -0.74 -15.06
N VAL A 314 9.01 0.39 -14.57
CA VAL A 314 8.66 1.56 -15.39
C VAL A 314 9.76 2.61 -15.29
N SER A 315 10.24 2.88 -14.09
CA SER A 315 11.35 3.80 -13.83
C SER A 315 12.12 3.34 -12.60
N ASN A 316 13.44 3.22 -12.72
CA ASN A 316 14.35 2.90 -11.61
C ASN A 316 15.27 4.08 -11.22
N LYS A 317 15.01 5.27 -11.79
CA LYS A 317 15.75 6.49 -11.45
C LYS A 317 15.33 6.95 -10.06
N LEU A 318 16.28 7.01 -9.13
CA LEU A 318 16.01 7.51 -7.78
C LEU A 318 16.00 9.05 -7.76
N PRO A 319 15.13 9.68 -6.97
CA PRO A 319 15.20 11.09 -6.67
C PRO A 319 16.52 11.46 -6.00
N ALA A 320 16.88 12.74 -6.03
CA ALA A 320 18.03 13.22 -5.29
C ALA A 320 17.77 13.17 -3.77
N THR A 321 18.83 12.87 -3.00
CA THR A 321 18.78 12.85 -1.54
C THR A 321 18.61 14.28 -1.01
N PRO A 322 17.60 14.58 -0.16
CA PRO A 322 17.42 15.90 0.41
C PRO A 322 18.53 16.25 1.42
N ARG A 323 18.77 17.53 1.61
CA ARG A 323 19.72 18.02 2.64
C ARG A 323 18.96 18.21 3.95
N LEU A 324 19.14 17.28 4.88
CA LEU A 324 18.41 17.26 6.15
C LEU A 324 19.12 18.11 7.21
N GLN A 325 18.34 18.93 7.88
CA GLN A 325 18.72 19.67 9.08
C GLN A 325 17.81 19.30 10.25
N SER A 326 18.30 19.43 11.48
CA SER A 326 17.49 19.20 12.66
C SER A 326 17.76 20.22 13.74
N THR A 327 16.71 20.66 14.41
CA THR A 327 16.78 21.43 15.68
C THR A 327 16.01 20.65 16.72
N GLN A 328 16.53 20.66 17.97
CA GLN A 328 15.91 19.92 19.07
C GLN A 328 15.70 20.87 20.25
N ASN A 329 14.54 20.77 20.88
CA ASN A 329 14.27 21.36 22.19
C ASN A 329 13.92 20.24 23.21
N LYS A 330 13.42 20.61 24.36
CA LYS A 330 13.06 19.68 25.46
C LYS A 330 11.92 18.73 25.06
N TRP A 331 11.05 19.12 24.13
CA TRP A 331 9.77 18.45 23.88
C TRP A 331 9.63 17.86 22.49
N ASP A 332 10.39 18.38 21.51
CA ASP A 332 10.29 18.00 20.11
C ASP A 332 11.64 18.05 19.37
N ILE A 333 11.66 17.38 18.23
CA ILE A 333 12.69 17.48 17.22
C ILE A 333 12.03 18.00 15.96
N ARG A 334 12.50 19.14 15.46
CA ARG A 334 12.09 19.68 14.16
C ARG A 334 13.11 19.24 13.11
N LEU A 335 12.63 18.56 12.10
CA LEU A 335 13.37 18.19 10.90
C LEU A 335 12.96 19.15 9.77
N SER A 336 13.92 19.61 8.98
CA SER A 336 13.68 20.42 7.79
C SER A 336 14.65 20.02 6.69
N TRP A 337 14.23 20.11 5.44
CA TRP A 337 15.04 19.74 4.29
C TRP A 337 14.73 20.59 3.07
N ASP A 338 15.59 20.53 2.04
CA ASP A 338 15.37 21.21 0.77
C ASP A 338 14.41 20.40 -0.13
N ALA A 339 13.60 21.11 -0.91
CA ALA A 339 12.72 20.48 -1.89
C ALA A 339 13.54 19.86 -3.02
N GLN A 340 13.17 18.62 -3.40
CA GLN A 340 13.78 17.93 -4.53
C GLN A 340 12.88 18.01 -5.76
N PRO A 341 13.40 18.35 -6.95
CA PRO A 341 12.59 18.61 -8.15
C PRO A 341 11.74 17.39 -8.59
N ASP A 342 12.28 16.18 -8.43
CA ASP A 342 11.64 14.93 -8.84
C ASP A 342 10.77 14.32 -7.74
N ALA A 343 10.73 14.92 -6.53
CA ALA A 343 9.94 14.40 -5.41
C ALA A 343 8.49 14.90 -5.46
N VAL A 344 7.55 14.00 -5.20
CA VAL A 344 6.13 14.33 -5.00
C VAL A 344 5.74 14.33 -3.53
N HIS A 345 6.48 13.60 -2.70
CA HIS A 345 6.34 13.58 -1.24
C HIS A 345 7.63 13.09 -0.57
N TYR A 346 7.63 13.10 0.76
CA TYR A 346 8.76 12.68 1.60
C TYR A 346 8.27 11.72 2.67
N ASN A 347 9.14 10.76 3.04
CA ASN A 347 8.93 9.87 4.18
C ASN A 347 9.95 10.18 5.27
N VAL A 348 9.52 10.08 6.54
CA VAL A 348 10.38 10.25 7.71
C VAL A 348 10.42 8.96 8.49
N TYR A 349 11.63 8.52 8.78
CA TYR A 349 11.92 7.30 9.52
C TYR A 349 12.62 7.61 10.83
N ARG A 350 12.37 6.79 11.83
CA ARG A 350 13.09 6.79 13.10
C ARG A 350 13.69 5.42 13.37
N SER A 351 14.95 5.40 13.83
CA SER A 351 15.67 4.19 14.24
C SER A 351 16.49 4.48 15.49
N ASP A 352 16.83 3.45 16.25
CA ASP A 352 17.79 3.56 17.35
C ASP A 352 19.24 3.46 16.85
N VAL A 353 19.45 3.12 15.59
CA VAL A 353 20.75 2.98 14.93
C VAL A 353 20.83 3.86 13.70
N LEU A 354 21.96 4.56 13.52
CA LEU A 354 22.25 5.32 12.31
C LEU A 354 22.61 4.33 11.18
N SER A 355 21.72 4.16 10.22
CA SER A 355 21.89 3.23 9.10
C SER A 355 21.23 3.76 7.84
N GLU A 356 21.87 3.53 6.68
CA GLU A 356 21.25 3.74 5.37
C GLU A 356 20.22 2.66 5.03
N ASN A 357 20.31 1.49 5.66
CA ASN A 357 19.28 0.47 5.56
C ASN A 357 18.12 0.82 6.51
N LEU A 358 16.95 1.08 5.93
CA LEU A 358 15.74 1.49 6.64
C LEU A 358 14.76 0.34 6.91
N ASP A 359 15.11 -0.92 6.62
CA ASP A 359 14.19 -2.06 6.74
C ASP A 359 13.70 -2.30 8.17
N SER A 360 14.52 -1.97 9.16
CA SER A 360 14.15 -2.05 10.60
C SER A 360 13.68 -0.73 11.19
N ALA A 361 13.74 0.38 10.42
CA ALA A 361 13.33 1.68 10.90
C ALA A 361 11.81 1.81 10.97
N GLN A 362 11.33 2.56 11.94
CA GLN A 362 9.91 2.90 12.06
C GLN A 362 9.59 4.08 11.15
N ILE A 363 8.58 3.96 10.30
CA ILE A 363 8.00 5.10 9.59
C ILE A 363 7.23 5.94 10.61
N VAL A 364 7.65 7.19 10.82
CA VAL A 364 7.01 8.13 11.76
C VAL A 364 6.17 9.19 11.05
N ALA A 365 6.43 9.41 9.76
CA ALA A 365 5.56 10.16 8.88
C ALA A 365 5.76 9.69 7.43
N GLU A 366 4.69 9.65 6.66
CA GLU A 366 4.70 9.21 5.27
C GLU A 366 3.92 10.17 4.38
N ASN A 367 4.26 10.21 3.10
CA ASN A 367 3.59 11.02 2.07
C ASN A 367 3.50 12.51 2.41
N LEU A 368 4.50 13.05 3.11
CA LEU A 368 4.57 14.48 3.44
C LEU A 368 4.77 15.31 2.17
N LYS A 369 3.90 16.29 1.94
CA LYS A 369 4.04 17.30 0.87
C LYS A 369 4.78 18.55 1.34
N THR A 370 5.09 18.62 2.65
CA THR A 370 5.88 19.69 3.27
C THR A 370 7.36 19.32 3.28
N ILE A 371 8.22 20.32 3.46
CA ILE A 371 9.67 20.15 3.62
C ILE A 371 10.11 20.28 5.08
N GLU A 372 9.19 20.07 6.00
CA GLU A 372 9.44 20.07 7.44
C GLU A 372 8.53 19.04 8.16
N PHE A 373 9.00 18.54 9.28
CA PHE A 373 8.26 17.63 10.15
C PHE A 373 8.68 17.86 11.61
N VAL A 374 7.70 17.85 12.53
CA VAL A 374 7.93 17.96 13.96
C VAL A 374 7.63 16.63 14.62
N TYR A 375 8.65 16.01 15.19
CA TYR A 375 8.51 14.80 15.98
C TYR A 375 8.36 15.15 17.45
N ALA A 376 7.16 14.98 18.00
CA ALA A 376 6.83 15.24 19.40
C ALA A 376 6.19 13.99 20.04
N PRO A 377 7.01 13.05 20.56
CA PRO A 377 6.48 11.84 21.18
C PRO A 377 5.84 12.14 22.53
N ALA A 378 4.87 11.33 22.95
CA ALA A 378 4.21 11.46 24.24
C ALA A 378 5.17 11.29 25.45
N LEU A 379 6.28 10.58 25.25
CA LEU A 379 7.30 10.34 26.27
C LEU A 379 8.62 11.00 25.83
N PRO A 380 9.22 11.90 26.62
CA PRO A 380 10.49 12.58 26.30
C PRO A 380 11.67 11.63 26.01
N ASP A 381 11.70 10.46 26.63
CA ASP A 381 12.75 9.45 26.40
C ASP A 381 12.80 8.96 24.95
N LYS A 382 11.69 9.08 24.22
CA LYS A 382 11.60 8.73 22.79
C LYS A 382 12.07 9.83 21.85
N LEU A 383 12.46 11.01 22.37
CA LEU A 383 13.08 12.07 21.56
C LEU A 383 14.48 11.69 21.04
N ARG A 384 15.15 10.73 21.69
CA ARG A 384 16.46 10.27 21.26
C ARG A 384 16.33 9.25 20.14
N GLY A 385 17.17 9.36 19.11
CA GLY A 385 17.19 8.43 18.00
C GLY A 385 17.89 8.98 16.76
N CYS A 386 17.95 8.16 15.76
CA CYS A 386 18.38 8.53 14.44
C CYS A 386 17.14 8.75 13.54
N PHE A 387 17.16 9.82 12.77
CA PHE A 387 16.10 10.10 11.82
C PHE A 387 16.66 10.05 10.42
N ALA A 388 15.82 9.60 9.50
CA ALA A 388 16.09 9.60 8.07
C ALA A 388 14.93 10.26 7.34
N VAL A 389 15.26 11.02 6.28
CA VAL A 389 14.26 11.55 5.35
C VAL A 389 14.62 11.08 3.95
N THR A 390 13.62 10.57 3.24
CA THR A 390 13.72 10.20 1.83
C THR A 390 12.79 11.04 0.99
N ALA A 391 13.20 11.37 -0.23
CA ALA A 391 12.36 11.92 -1.27
C ALA A 391 11.76 10.80 -2.09
N VAL A 392 10.47 10.88 -2.45
CA VAL A 392 9.75 9.84 -3.20
C VAL A 392 9.19 10.44 -4.48
N ASP A 393 9.44 9.77 -5.61
CA ASP A 393 8.94 10.17 -6.92
C ASP A 393 7.52 9.61 -7.21
N ARG A 394 6.98 9.91 -8.40
CA ARG A 394 5.65 9.44 -8.85
C ARG A 394 5.56 7.93 -9.06
N TYR A 395 6.68 7.23 -9.18
CA TYR A 395 6.75 5.79 -9.35
C TYR A 395 6.94 5.04 -8.03
N GLY A 396 7.04 5.79 -6.91
CA GLY A 396 7.28 5.25 -5.58
C GLY A 396 8.76 4.97 -5.29
N ASN A 397 9.70 5.37 -6.18
CA ASN A 397 11.12 5.22 -5.90
C ASN A 397 11.55 6.19 -4.81
N GLU A 398 12.24 5.69 -3.80
CA GLU A 398 12.80 6.48 -2.71
C GLU A 398 14.28 6.83 -2.98
N SER A 399 14.66 8.05 -2.66
CA SER A 399 16.06 8.48 -2.64
C SER A 399 16.88 7.69 -1.62
N LYS A 400 18.21 7.78 -1.69
CA LYS A 400 19.02 7.45 -0.52
C LYS A 400 18.56 8.28 0.69
N PRO A 401 18.62 7.74 1.91
CA PRO A 401 18.19 8.47 3.10
C PRO A 401 19.16 9.62 3.44
N ALA A 402 18.60 10.76 3.73
CA ALA A 402 19.33 11.83 4.43
C ALA A 402 19.24 11.55 5.94
N LEU A 403 20.37 11.38 6.58
CA LEU A 403 20.46 10.90 7.96
C LEU A 403 20.81 12.03 8.92
N VAL A 404 20.19 12.02 10.11
CA VAL A 404 20.59 12.84 11.23
C VAL A 404 20.57 12.02 12.51
N ASN A 405 21.63 12.17 13.31
CA ASN A 405 21.75 11.53 14.60
C ASN A 405 21.55 12.56 15.70
N THR A 406 20.40 12.54 16.35
CA THR A 406 20.10 13.46 17.46
C THR A 406 20.75 13.04 18.77
N LEU A 407 21.24 11.79 18.89
CA LEU A 407 22.03 11.33 20.01
C LEU A 407 23.41 12.02 20.10
N ARG A 408 23.98 12.41 18.94
CA ARG A 408 25.32 13.02 18.86
C ARG A 408 25.34 14.53 19.05
N LYS A 409 24.24 15.26 18.89
CA LYS A 409 24.27 16.72 19.05
C LYS A 409 24.60 17.17 20.48
N ASN A 410 24.34 16.34 21.49
CA ASN A 410 24.82 16.62 22.86
C ASN A 410 26.32 16.29 23.08
N ILE A 411 26.95 15.56 22.13
CA ILE A 411 28.39 15.24 22.20
C ILE A 411 29.21 16.23 21.34
N GLU A 412 28.65 16.76 20.26
CA GLU A 412 29.36 17.71 19.37
C GLU A 412 29.23 19.19 19.80
N SER A 413 28.15 19.55 20.54
CA SER A 413 28.05 20.87 21.19
C SER A 413 28.88 20.97 22.50
N ASN A 414 29.20 19.87 23.11
CA ASN A 414 30.33 19.77 23.99
C ASN A 414 31.56 19.51 23.09
N LYS A 415 32.27 20.58 22.67
CA LYS A 415 33.74 20.51 22.49
C LYS A 415 34.21 19.41 23.43
N ARG A 416 35.14 18.50 23.03
CA ARG A 416 35.91 17.65 23.93
C ARG A 416 36.09 18.42 25.22
N GLN A 417 35.14 18.35 26.15
CA GLN A 417 35.47 18.56 27.55
C GLN A 417 36.38 17.38 27.81
N ASP A 418 37.65 17.67 27.89
CA ASP A 418 38.62 16.78 28.47
C ASP A 418 37.90 16.14 29.65
N MET A 419 37.74 14.82 29.60
CA MET A 419 37.07 14.08 30.67
C MET A 419 37.69 14.56 31.97
N ALA A 420 36.91 15.22 32.80
CA ALA A 420 37.47 15.87 33.98
C ALA A 420 38.21 14.81 34.78
N GLU A 421 39.49 14.96 34.92
CA GLU A 421 40.29 14.12 35.82
C GLU A 421 39.97 14.53 37.23
N VAL A 422 39.49 13.59 38.07
CA VAL A 422 39.13 13.85 39.46
C VAL A 422 39.99 13.02 40.36
N ASP A 423 40.68 13.66 41.29
CA ASP A 423 41.47 12.99 42.28
C ASP A 423 40.91 13.24 43.68
N GLY A 424 40.22 12.25 44.20
CA GLY A 424 39.73 12.21 45.57
C GLY A 424 38.42 12.94 45.86
N VAL A 425 38.22 14.17 45.35
CA VAL A 425 37.01 14.96 45.60
C VAL A 425 36.45 15.50 44.29
N MET A 426 35.15 15.34 44.08
CA MET A 426 34.42 15.89 42.92
C MET A 426 33.44 16.96 43.40
N ASP A 427 33.52 18.15 42.82
CA ASP A 427 32.53 19.20 42.97
C ASP A 427 31.37 18.90 42.00
N VAL A 428 30.16 18.76 42.56
CA VAL A 428 28.94 18.42 41.79
C VAL A 428 28.11 19.68 41.56
N GLY A 429 28.25 20.68 42.37
CA GLY A 429 27.40 21.86 42.36
C GLY A 429 26.00 21.61 42.92
N ASN A 430 25.15 22.63 42.85
CA ASN A 430 23.77 22.54 43.31
C ASN A 430 22.92 21.79 42.25
N VAL A 431 22.60 20.53 42.53
CA VAL A 431 21.76 19.70 41.69
C VAL A 431 20.46 19.38 42.41
N ASP A 432 19.34 19.55 41.75
CA ASP A 432 18.03 19.17 42.31
C ASP A 432 17.86 17.65 42.21
N ALA A 433 18.28 16.94 43.24
CA ALA A 433 18.24 15.49 43.32
C ALA A 433 18.11 15.02 44.80
N GLU A 434 17.58 13.84 45.03
CA GLU A 434 17.57 13.18 46.34
C GLU A 434 18.85 12.36 46.58
N GLU A 435 19.35 11.72 45.53
CA GLU A 435 20.51 10.84 45.58
C GLU A 435 21.42 11.07 44.36
N LEU A 436 22.72 10.94 44.60
CA LEU A 436 23.75 10.89 43.56
C LEU A 436 24.33 9.48 43.48
N VAL A 437 24.47 8.96 42.25
CA VAL A 437 24.97 7.62 41.98
C VAL A 437 26.14 7.68 41.00
N ILE A 438 27.24 7.04 41.33
CA ILE A 438 28.36 6.83 40.40
C ILE A 438 28.28 5.42 39.87
N LEU A 439 28.28 5.31 38.57
CA LEU A 439 28.23 4.05 37.83
C LEU A 439 29.58 3.78 37.13
N ASP A 440 29.99 2.52 37.10
CA ASP A 440 31.08 2.09 36.24
C ASP A 440 30.58 1.98 34.78
N MET A 441 31.49 1.75 33.83
CA MET A 441 31.17 1.66 32.40
C MET A 441 30.31 0.41 32.04
N ALA A 442 30.11 -0.51 32.98
CA ALA A 442 29.19 -1.64 32.85
C ALA A 442 27.79 -1.30 33.45
N GLY A 443 27.58 -0.05 33.91
CA GLY A 443 26.33 0.41 34.49
C GLY A 443 26.10 -0.02 35.97
N ARG A 444 27.11 -0.56 36.64
CA ARG A 444 26.99 -0.97 38.04
C ARG A 444 27.29 0.22 38.99
N ALA A 445 26.43 0.42 39.99
CA ALA A 445 26.65 1.46 41.00
C ALA A 445 27.88 1.12 41.86
N VAL A 446 28.85 2.01 41.85
CA VAL A 446 30.06 1.93 42.68
C VAL A 446 30.03 2.86 43.88
N LEU A 447 29.20 3.91 43.83
CA LEU A 447 28.93 4.82 44.94
C LEU A 447 27.48 5.27 44.88
N ARG A 448 26.82 5.34 46.05
CA ARG A 448 25.54 6.01 46.25
C ARG A 448 25.69 6.99 47.40
N HIS A 449 25.20 8.19 47.23
CA HIS A 449 25.32 9.25 48.21
C HIS A 449 24.06 10.14 48.18
N PRO A 450 23.48 10.53 49.35
CA PRO A 450 22.49 11.59 49.39
C PRO A 450 22.99 12.83 48.65
N ASN A 451 22.09 13.65 48.14
CA ASN A 451 22.50 14.85 47.41
C ASN A 451 23.46 15.71 48.19
N ALA A 452 24.55 16.09 47.57
CA ALA A 452 25.61 16.91 48.16
C ALA A 452 26.35 17.70 47.10
N ASP A 453 26.84 18.88 47.43
CA ASP A 453 27.62 19.72 46.51
C ASP A 453 28.98 19.12 46.16
N ARG A 454 29.48 18.18 46.99
CA ARG A 454 30.77 17.49 46.82
C ARG A 454 30.67 16.02 47.13
N LEU A 455 31.28 15.21 46.27
CA LEU A 455 31.44 13.75 46.49
C LEU A 455 32.89 13.40 46.77
N TYR A 456 33.10 12.56 47.76
CA TYR A 456 34.41 12.01 48.11
C TYR A 456 34.58 10.65 47.44
N LEU A 457 35.56 10.54 46.53
CA LEU A 457 35.80 9.38 45.70
C LEU A 457 36.88 8.44 46.21
N TYR A 458 37.25 8.61 47.50
CA TYR A 458 38.22 7.74 48.16
C TYR A 458 37.67 6.31 48.21
N GLY A 459 38.45 5.35 47.75
CA GLY A 459 38.00 3.96 47.69
C GLY A 459 37.39 3.52 46.35
N ILE A 460 37.13 4.45 45.45
CA ILE A 460 36.77 4.11 44.06
C ILE A 460 38.06 3.84 43.29
N ALA A 461 38.10 2.71 42.54
CA ALA A 461 39.24 2.34 41.71
C ALA A 461 39.49 3.37 40.60
N ARG A 462 40.71 3.41 40.08
CA ARG A 462 41.03 4.22 38.87
C ARG A 462 40.22 3.74 37.71
N GLY A 463 39.60 4.65 36.93
CA GLY A 463 38.77 4.29 35.82
C GLY A 463 37.81 5.36 35.34
N CYS A 464 37.03 5.04 34.34
CA CYS A 464 36.00 5.87 33.77
C CYS A 464 34.66 5.61 34.47
N TYR A 465 33.98 6.67 34.85
CA TYR A 465 32.73 6.60 35.62
C TYR A 465 31.72 7.64 35.13
N GLU A 466 30.44 7.34 35.35
CA GLU A 466 29.33 8.25 35.10
C GLU A 466 28.67 8.64 36.43
N LEU A 467 28.55 9.96 36.68
CA LEU A 467 27.76 10.49 37.76
C LEU A 467 26.32 10.70 37.28
N ARG A 468 25.36 10.22 38.04
CA ARG A 468 23.93 10.43 37.83
C ARG A 468 23.25 10.99 39.07
N ALA A 469 22.20 11.79 38.84
CA ALA A 469 21.28 12.24 39.89
C ALA A 469 20.01 11.38 39.86
N ILE A 470 19.43 11.12 41.02
CA ILE A 470 18.10 10.49 41.16
C ILE A 470 17.18 11.54 41.79
N ASP A 471 16.07 11.85 41.14
CA ASP A 471 15.08 12.80 41.64
C ASP A 471 14.07 12.14 42.60
N SER A 472 13.19 12.97 43.20
CA SER A 472 12.12 12.54 44.13
C SER A 472 11.10 11.57 43.53
N GLN A 473 11.11 11.38 42.21
CA GLN A 473 10.29 10.42 41.50
C GLN A 473 11.08 9.16 41.11
N HIS A 474 12.28 8.96 41.67
CA HIS A 474 13.20 7.86 41.38
C HIS A 474 13.68 7.79 39.95
N ARG A 475 13.63 8.89 39.17
CA ARG A 475 14.15 8.95 37.80
C ARG A 475 15.63 9.32 37.84
N THR A 476 16.42 8.68 36.98
CA THR A 476 17.87 8.88 36.90
C THR A 476 18.21 9.87 35.76
N HIS A 477 19.04 10.88 36.11
CA HIS A 477 19.51 11.92 35.19
C HIS A 477 21.04 11.88 35.10
N PRO A 478 21.67 11.70 33.92
CA PRO A 478 23.11 11.74 33.78
C PRO A 478 23.61 13.17 33.97
N LEU A 479 24.65 13.33 34.83
CA LEU A 479 25.26 14.63 35.12
C LEU A 479 26.60 14.78 34.43
N LYS A 480 27.52 13.84 34.59
CA LYS A 480 28.91 14.00 34.16
C LYS A 480 29.60 12.65 33.95
N LEU A 481 30.42 12.55 32.90
CA LEU A 481 31.43 11.51 32.75
C LEU A 481 32.76 12.04 33.26
N PHE A 482 33.50 11.24 34.00
CA PHE A 482 34.78 11.63 34.57
C PHE A 482 35.76 10.46 34.66
N TRP A 483 37.06 10.77 34.70
CA TRP A 483 38.13 9.81 34.94
C TRP A 483 38.63 9.97 36.39
N LYS A 484 38.53 8.90 37.18
CA LYS A 484 39.13 8.84 38.51
C LYS A 484 40.59 8.46 38.41
N LYS A 485 41.50 9.35 38.87
CA LYS A 485 42.94 9.10 38.99
C LYS A 485 43.29 8.11 40.08
#